data_b630754290090990324f63571cfcd871
#
_entry.id   b630754290090990324f63571cfcd871
#
_cell.length_a   1.000
_cell.length_b   1.000
_cell.length_c   1.000
_cell.angle_alpha   90.00
_cell.angle_beta   90.00
_cell.angle_gamma   90.00
#
_symmetry.space_group_name_H-M   'P 1'
#
loop_
_entity.id
_entity.type
_entity.pdbx_description
1 polymer ?
#
loop_
_entity_poly.entity_id
_entity_poly.type
_entity_poly.pdbx_seq_one_letter_code
_entity_poly.pdbx_strand_id
1 'polypeptide(L)'
;QVLGRMRSDRVLCFPAPPPGRTGRPPRHGSDFKFADPQTWPEPETTTSTDTDRYGTATAAAWNRLHPRLVHRGSWADHPGPPPIVEGTVIRLTVDHLPGDRHPKPVWLWYSHPGAGTADIDRLWQMFLRRFDLEHTFRFFKQTLGWTAPKLRSPEAADRWTWIVLVAYAQLRLARPLAEDLRRPWERPVPPTRLTPAQVRRGFSRTRATMPVPASAPKPSRPGPGRPPGSKNTHRAPHHHVGKRAETKARKPVGAACPG
;
A
#
# COMPACT_ATOMS: atom_id res chain seq x y z
N GLN A 1 -8.50 -2.35 -13.05
CA GLN A 1 -9.08 -3.27 -12.06
C GLN A 1 -8.62 -2.85 -10.67
N VAL A 2 -9.51 -2.85 -9.69
CA VAL A 2 -9.24 -2.41 -8.32
C VAL A 2 -9.64 -3.51 -7.35
N LEU A 3 -8.78 -3.78 -6.36
CA LEU A 3 -9.05 -4.65 -5.22
C LEU A 3 -9.08 -3.79 -3.95
N GLY A 4 -10.17 -3.83 -3.21
CA GLY A 4 -10.34 -3.04 -2.00
C GLY A 4 -10.87 -3.85 -0.83
N ARG A 5 -10.50 -3.46 0.40
CA ARG A 5 -11.10 -4.02 1.62
C ARG A 5 -12.44 -3.35 1.87
N MET A 6 -13.43 -4.16 2.19
CA MET A 6 -14.75 -3.71 2.59
C MET A 6 -14.92 -3.81 4.12
N ARG A 7 -15.77 -2.96 4.67
CA ARG A 7 -16.20 -3.07 6.09
C ARG A 7 -17.20 -4.21 6.23
N SER A 8 -17.17 -4.88 7.37
CA SER A 8 -18.03 -6.03 7.65
C SER A 8 -19.52 -5.69 7.84
N ASP A 9 -19.88 -4.41 7.88
CA ASP A 9 -21.25 -3.91 7.99
C ASP A 9 -21.88 -3.51 6.64
N ARG A 10 -21.23 -3.84 5.54
CA ARG A 10 -21.71 -3.48 4.20
C ARG A 10 -22.83 -4.39 3.72
N VAL A 11 -23.70 -3.78 2.91
CA VAL A 11 -24.77 -4.45 2.19
C VAL A 11 -24.53 -4.18 0.68
N LEU A 12 -24.54 -5.23 -0.08
CA LEU A 12 -24.51 -5.19 -1.56
C LEU A 12 -25.81 -5.83 -2.08
N CYS A 13 -26.02 -5.74 -3.37
CA CYS A 13 -27.15 -6.36 -4.04
C CYS A 13 -26.69 -7.32 -5.13
N PHE A 14 -27.43 -8.37 -5.32
CA PHE A 14 -27.35 -9.19 -6.52
C PHE A 14 -27.90 -8.43 -7.74
N PRO A 15 -27.59 -8.89 -8.96
CA PRO A 15 -28.25 -8.40 -10.18
C PRO A 15 -29.76 -8.45 -10.06
N ALA A 16 -30.42 -7.52 -10.72
CA ALA A 16 -31.88 -7.51 -10.75
C ALA A 16 -32.40 -8.80 -11.41
N PRO A 17 -33.48 -9.38 -10.90
CA PRO A 17 -34.15 -10.48 -11.59
C PRO A 17 -34.75 -10.00 -12.93
N PRO A 18 -35.05 -10.92 -13.85
CA PRO A 18 -35.73 -10.57 -15.09
C PRO A 18 -37.00 -9.76 -14.81
N PRO A 19 -37.33 -8.78 -15.69
CA PRO A 19 -38.54 -7.98 -15.47
C PRO A 19 -39.80 -8.85 -15.49
N GLY A 20 -40.68 -8.61 -14.54
CA GLY A 20 -42.00 -9.23 -14.49
C GLY A 20 -42.91 -8.72 -15.61
N ARG A 21 -44.07 -9.38 -15.81
CA ARG A 21 -45.06 -8.99 -16.84
C ARG A 21 -45.69 -7.61 -16.59
N THR A 22 -45.74 -7.17 -15.34
CA THR A 22 -46.41 -5.93 -14.90
C THR A 22 -45.54 -5.18 -13.89
N GLY A 23 -45.60 -3.84 -13.88
CA GLY A 23 -44.89 -2.97 -12.96
C GLY A 23 -43.53 -2.46 -13.44
N ARG A 24 -42.92 -1.57 -12.63
CA ARG A 24 -41.59 -1.04 -12.93
C ARG A 24 -40.54 -2.13 -12.73
N PRO A 25 -39.65 -2.39 -13.69
CA PRO A 25 -38.60 -3.36 -13.55
C PRO A 25 -37.74 -3.08 -12.29
N PRO A 26 -37.43 -4.10 -11.49
CA PRO A 26 -36.52 -3.93 -10.36
C PRO A 26 -35.14 -3.57 -10.87
N ARG A 27 -34.44 -2.70 -10.15
CA ARG A 27 -33.08 -2.29 -10.50
C ARG A 27 -32.00 -3.11 -9.79
N HIS A 28 -32.35 -3.64 -8.65
CA HIS A 28 -31.47 -4.42 -7.79
C HIS A 28 -32.16 -5.73 -7.42
N GLY A 29 -31.39 -6.77 -7.26
CA GLY A 29 -31.84 -8.05 -6.69
C GLY A 29 -31.86 -8.03 -5.16
N SER A 30 -31.86 -9.22 -4.56
CA SER A 30 -31.82 -9.40 -3.10
C SER A 30 -30.57 -8.81 -2.47
N ASP A 31 -30.66 -8.49 -1.19
CA ASP A 31 -29.54 -7.98 -0.40
C ASP A 31 -28.57 -9.10 -0.03
N PHE A 32 -27.28 -8.80 -0.14
CA PHE A 32 -26.18 -9.57 0.40
C PHE A 32 -25.55 -8.79 1.56
N LYS A 33 -25.86 -9.17 2.79
CA LYS A 33 -25.41 -8.48 4.01
C LYS A 33 -24.18 -9.17 4.57
N PHE A 34 -23.05 -8.49 4.68
CA PHE A 34 -21.80 -9.08 5.18
C PHE A 34 -21.90 -9.57 6.64
N ALA A 35 -22.79 -8.99 7.43
CA ALA A 35 -23.01 -9.36 8.83
C ALA A 35 -24.06 -10.47 9.02
N ASP A 36 -24.79 -10.85 7.97
CA ASP A 36 -25.91 -11.78 8.04
C ASP A 36 -25.71 -12.96 7.08
N PRO A 37 -25.17 -14.10 7.58
CA PRO A 37 -24.91 -15.28 6.77
C PRO A 37 -26.13 -15.88 6.07
N GLN A 38 -27.33 -15.63 6.57
CA GLN A 38 -28.56 -16.14 5.97
C GLN A 38 -28.85 -15.50 4.60
N THR A 39 -28.22 -14.37 4.32
CA THR A 39 -28.35 -13.67 3.02
C THR A 39 -27.33 -14.13 1.97
N TRP A 40 -26.43 -15.05 2.34
CA TRP A 40 -25.39 -15.53 1.44
C TRP A 40 -25.86 -16.82 0.76
N PRO A 41 -25.96 -16.84 -0.55
CA PRO A 41 -26.12 -18.11 -1.28
C PRO A 41 -24.80 -18.90 -1.22
N GLU A 42 -24.84 -20.12 -1.71
CA GLU A 42 -23.65 -20.92 -1.93
C GLU A 42 -22.60 -20.10 -2.72
N PRO A 43 -21.34 -20.05 -2.29
CA PRO A 43 -20.31 -19.31 -3.02
C PRO A 43 -20.06 -19.96 -4.38
N GLU A 44 -19.94 -19.15 -5.43
CA GLU A 44 -19.63 -19.65 -6.78
C GLU A 44 -18.21 -20.22 -6.89
N THR A 45 -17.32 -19.74 -6.04
CA THR A 45 -15.93 -20.21 -5.98
C THR A 45 -15.46 -20.26 -4.54
N THR A 46 -14.85 -21.38 -4.17
CA THR A 46 -14.16 -21.53 -2.89
C THR A 46 -12.75 -22.04 -3.13
N THR A 47 -11.76 -21.40 -2.50
CA THR A 47 -10.36 -21.86 -2.54
C THR A 47 -9.86 -22.08 -1.12
N SER A 48 -8.95 -23.04 -0.97
CA SER A 48 -8.30 -23.35 0.29
C SER A 48 -6.82 -23.54 0.04
N THR A 49 -5.98 -22.80 0.77
CA THR A 49 -4.53 -22.79 0.58
C THR A 49 -3.84 -22.73 1.92
N ASP A 50 -2.89 -23.64 2.14
CA ASP A 50 -2.07 -23.62 3.34
C ASP A 50 -1.06 -22.48 3.31
N THR A 51 -0.94 -21.79 4.41
CA THR A 51 -0.04 -20.65 4.57
C THR A 51 1.00 -20.92 5.65
N ASP A 52 2.21 -20.39 5.48
CA ASP A 52 3.31 -20.55 6.44
C ASP A 52 3.02 -19.93 7.83
N ARG A 53 2.05 -19.03 7.98
CA ARG A 53 1.87 -18.20 9.17
C ARG A 53 0.48 -18.15 9.75
N TYR A 54 -0.53 -18.54 8.98
CA TYR A 54 -1.94 -18.32 9.31
C TYR A 54 -2.76 -19.60 9.31
N GLY A 55 -2.10 -20.75 9.15
CA GLY A 55 -2.77 -22.02 8.88
C GLY A 55 -3.44 -22.01 7.50
N THR A 56 -4.55 -22.66 7.38
CA THR A 56 -5.30 -22.72 6.12
C THR A 56 -6.04 -21.41 5.88
N ALA A 57 -5.83 -20.82 4.72
CA ALA A 57 -6.60 -19.68 4.24
C ALA A 57 -7.72 -20.16 3.32
N THR A 58 -8.96 -19.86 3.67
CA THR A 58 -10.14 -20.19 2.86
C THR A 58 -10.74 -18.89 2.33
N ALA A 59 -10.93 -18.84 1.01
CA ALA A 59 -11.57 -17.71 0.34
C ALA A 59 -12.83 -18.18 -0.39
N ALA A 60 -13.98 -17.64 -0.01
CA ALA A 60 -15.26 -17.84 -0.68
C ALA A 60 -15.63 -16.60 -1.47
N ALA A 61 -16.12 -16.76 -2.69
CA ALA A 61 -16.39 -15.66 -3.60
C ALA A 61 -17.79 -15.72 -4.24
N TRP A 62 -18.36 -14.54 -4.43
CA TRP A 62 -19.65 -14.31 -5.08
C TRP A 62 -19.48 -13.24 -6.14
N ASN A 63 -19.92 -13.51 -7.34
CA ASN A 63 -19.77 -12.63 -8.50
C ASN A 63 -20.96 -11.70 -8.68
N ARG A 64 -20.75 -10.66 -9.49
CA ARG A 64 -21.77 -9.71 -9.93
C ARG A 64 -22.50 -8.95 -8.82
N LEU A 65 -21.97 -8.93 -7.61
CA LEU A 65 -22.50 -8.09 -6.55
C LEU A 65 -22.19 -6.62 -6.82
N HIS A 66 -23.11 -5.72 -6.42
CA HIS A 66 -22.92 -4.28 -6.61
C HIS A 66 -23.50 -3.46 -5.45
N PRO A 67 -22.92 -2.30 -5.14
CA PRO A 67 -23.47 -1.38 -4.15
C PRO A 67 -24.68 -0.62 -4.71
N ARG A 68 -25.63 -0.26 -3.84
CA ARG A 68 -26.65 0.75 -4.17
C ARG A 68 -26.01 2.13 -4.15
N LEU A 69 -25.60 2.63 -5.30
CA LEU A 69 -25.07 3.98 -5.43
C LEU A 69 -26.19 5.01 -5.30
N VAL A 70 -25.90 6.10 -4.63
CA VAL A 70 -26.80 7.25 -4.44
C VAL A 70 -26.12 8.53 -4.94
N HIS A 71 -26.92 9.56 -5.22
CA HIS A 71 -26.41 10.88 -5.64
C HIS A 71 -25.68 11.57 -4.48
N ARG A 72 -24.45 11.11 -4.17
CA ARG A 72 -23.57 11.70 -3.16
C ARG A 72 -22.10 11.56 -3.57
N GLY A 73 -21.25 12.43 -3.08
CA GLY A 73 -19.82 12.43 -3.39
C GLY A 73 -19.57 12.52 -4.88
N SER A 74 -18.79 11.62 -5.43
CA SER A 74 -18.45 11.60 -6.88
C SER A 74 -19.66 11.38 -7.81
N TRP A 75 -20.82 11.01 -7.26
CA TRP A 75 -22.07 10.77 -8.02
C TRP A 75 -23.12 11.87 -7.82
N ALA A 76 -22.78 12.96 -7.11
CA ALA A 76 -23.73 14.03 -6.79
C ALA A 76 -24.35 14.65 -8.07
N ASP A 77 -23.50 14.93 -9.05
CA ASP A 77 -23.88 15.60 -10.31
C ASP A 77 -24.08 14.62 -11.47
N HIS A 78 -24.20 13.32 -11.19
CA HIS A 78 -24.38 12.32 -12.24
C HIS A 78 -25.77 12.47 -12.89
N PRO A 79 -25.85 12.65 -14.21
CA PRO A 79 -27.12 12.75 -14.91
C PRO A 79 -27.85 11.40 -14.89
N GLY A 80 -29.11 11.42 -14.41
CA GLY A 80 -29.90 10.19 -14.27
C GLY A 80 -29.46 9.29 -13.12
N PRO A 81 -30.02 8.09 -12.99
CA PRO A 81 -29.71 7.18 -11.89
C PRO A 81 -28.24 6.71 -11.93
N PRO A 82 -27.52 6.70 -10.78
CA PRO A 82 -26.11 6.26 -10.73
C PRO A 82 -25.92 4.87 -11.34
N PRO A 83 -24.79 4.57 -11.98
CA PRO A 83 -24.58 3.29 -12.67
C PRO A 83 -24.58 2.10 -11.70
N ILE A 84 -24.85 0.90 -12.24
CA ILE A 84 -24.63 -0.35 -11.53
C ILE A 84 -23.18 -0.78 -11.81
N VAL A 85 -22.38 -0.86 -10.76
CA VAL A 85 -20.97 -1.27 -10.86
C VAL A 85 -20.84 -2.65 -10.22
N GLU A 86 -20.91 -3.68 -11.04
CA GLU A 86 -20.77 -5.06 -10.60
C GLU A 86 -19.31 -5.41 -10.32
N GLY A 87 -19.11 -6.29 -9.35
CA GLY A 87 -17.79 -6.83 -8.99
C GLY A 87 -17.90 -8.18 -8.29
N THR A 88 -16.76 -8.72 -7.92
CA THR A 88 -16.65 -9.96 -7.14
C THR A 88 -16.39 -9.63 -5.69
N VAL A 89 -17.17 -10.20 -4.79
CA VAL A 89 -16.96 -10.15 -3.34
C VAL A 89 -16.21 -11.40 -2.91
N ILE A 90 -15.17 -11.23 -2.10
CA ILE A 90 -14.37 -12.32 -1.55
C ILE A 90 -14.40 -12.23 -0.04
N ARG A 91 -14.77 -13.33 0.63
CA ARG A 91 -14.66 -13.50 2.07
C ARG A 91 -13.46 -14.39 2.37
N LEU A 92 -12.42 -13.79 2.93
CA LEU A 92 -11.21 -14.48 3.35
C LEU A 92 -11.27 -14.81 4.84
N THR A 93 -11.07 -16.06 5.19
CA THR A 93 -10.88 -16.56 6.55
C THR A 93 -9.54 -17.27 6.65
N VAL A 94 -8.90 -17.23 7.81
CA VAL A 94 -7.69 -17.99 8.12
C VAL A 94 -7.85 -18.63 9.49
N ASP A 95 -7.13 -19.71 9.76
CA ASP A 95 -7.27 -20.47 11.00
C ASP A 95 -6.83 -19.66 12.22
N HIS A 96 -5.70 -18.96 12.13
CA HIS A 96 -5.16 -18.18 13.24
C HIS A 96 -4.38 -16.96 12.76
N LEU A 97 -4.17 -16.01 13.66
CA LEU A 97 -3.21 -14.91 13.52
C LEU A 97 -2.00 -15.15 14.44
N PRO A 98 -0.84 -14.56 14.16
CA PRO A 98 0.28 -14.60 15.10
C PRO A 98 -0.16 -14.16 16.50
N GLY A 99 0.10 -15.02 17.53
CA GLY A 99 -0.34 -14.81 18.91
C GLY A 99 -1.72 -15.38 19.24
N ASP A 100 -2.13 -16.45 18.55
CA ASP A 100 -3.37 -17.25 18.79
C ASP A 100 -4.68 -16.47 18.85
N ARG A 101 -4.72 -15.34 18.19
CA ARG A 101 -5.93 -14.54 18.04
C ARG A 101 -6.82 -15.12 16.94
N HIS A 102 -8.10 -15.31 17.25
CA HIS A 102 -9.09 -15.68 16.24
C HIS A 102 -9.33 -14.51 15.28
N PRO A 103 -9.01 -14.67 14.01
CA PRO A 103 -9.18 -13.62 13.04
C PRO A 103 -10.64 -13.42 12.66
N LYS A 104 -11.08 -12.18 12.60
CA LYS A 104 -12.36 -11.87 11.95
C LYS A 104 -12.21 -12.02 10.44
N PRO A 105 -13.23 -12.51 9.73
CA PRO A 105 -13.22 -12.57 8.27
C PRO A 105 -12.89 -11.23 7.64
N VAL A 106 -12.11 -11.26 6.57
CA VAL A 106 -11.80 -10.08 5.77
C VAL A 106 -12.65 -10.10 4.51
N TRP A 107 -13.38 -9.03 4.28
CA TRP A 107 -14.16 -8.83 3.07
C TRP A 107 -13.39 -8.00 2.07
N LEU A 108 -13.27 -8.51 0.84
CA LEU A 108 -12.63 -7.84 -0.27
C LEU A 108 -13.65 -7.64 -1.40
N TRP A 109 -13.50 -6.58 -2.15
CA TRP A 109 -14.26 -6.32 -3.36
C TRP A 109 -13.31 -6.09 -4.53
N TYR A 110 -13.52 -6.81 -5.59
CA TYR A 110 -12.77 -6.72 -6.82
C TYR A 110 -13.65 -6.17 -7.93
N SER A 111 -13.18 -5.13 -8.63
CA SER A 111 -13.98 -4.36 -9.60
C SER A 111 -14.25 -5.09 -10.93
N HIS A 112 -14.00 -6.38 -11.00
CA HIS A 112 -14.29 -7.23 -12.15
C HIS A 112 -15.27 -8.31 -11.73
N PRO A 113 -16.42 -8.46 -12.40
CA PRO A 113 -17.32 -9.60 -12.18
C PRO A 113 -16.77 -10.85 -12.84
N GLY A 114 -17.00 -12.02 -12.25
CA GLY A 114 -16.62 -13.30 -12.84
C GLY A 114 -15.17 -13.71 -12.61
N ALA A 115 -14.60 -13.40 -11.43
CA ALA A 115 -13.28 -13.89 -11.04
C ALA A 115 -13.30 -15.41 -10.82
N GLY A 116 -12.39 -16.12 -11.49
CA GLY A 116 -12.21 -17.56 -11.35
C GLY A 116 -11.34 -17.95 -10.16
N THR A 117 -11.20 -19.27 -9.91
CA THR A 117 -10.44 -19.83 -8.77
C THR A 117 -9.02 -19.26 -8.67
N ALA A 118 -8.27 -19.25 -9.78
CA ALA A 118 -6.91 -18.73 -9.82
C ALA A 118 -6.84 -17.22 -9.55
N ASP A 119 -7.85 -16.48 -9.97
CA ASP A 119 -7.94 -15.05 -9.66
C ASP A 119 -8.20 -14.82 -8.17
N ILE A 120 -9.13 -15.55 -7.56
CA ILE A 120 -9.46 -15.44 -6.15
C ILE A 120 -8.22 -15.68 -5.29
N ASP A 121 -7.47 -16.74 -5.54
CA ASP A 121 -6.22 -17.04 -4.83
C ASP A 121 -5.18 -15.92 -4.97
N ARG A 122 -4.97 -15.45 -6.18
CA ARG A 122 -4.05 -14.34 -6.45
C ARG A 122 -4.47 -13.06 -5.73
N LEU A 123 -5.76 -12.72 -5.75
CA LEU A 123 -6.29 -11.47 -5.21
C LEU A 123 -6.14 -11.39 -3.69
N TRP A 124 -6.51 -12.43 -2.94
CA TRP A 124 -6.35 -12.39 -1.49
C TRP A 124 -4.88 -12.42 -1.07
N GLN A 125 -4.02 -13.16 -1.79
CA GLN A 125 -2.58 -13.13 -1.55
C GLN A 125 -1.98 -11.75 -1.81
N MET A 126 -2.37 -11.08 -2.90
CA MET A 126 -1.98 -9.69 -3.18
C MET A 126 -2.44 -8.74 -2.08
N PHE A 127 -3.66 -8.91 -1.58
CA PHE A 127 -4.17 -8.10 -0.47
C PHE A 127 -3.33 -8.26 0.80
N LEU A 128 -2.94 -9.46 1.15
CA LEU A 128 -2.07 -9.70 2.31
C LEU A 128 -0.67 -9.12 2.12
N ARG A 129 -0.13 -9.13 0.89
CA ARG A 129 1.18 -8.55 0.56
C ARG A 129 1.22 -7.02 0.62
N ARG A 130 0.10 -6.33 0.73
CA ARG A 130 0.12 -4.86 0.90
C ARG A 130 0.91 -4.42 2.13
N PHE A 131 0.96 -5.24 3.18
CA PHE A 131 1.78 -4.97 4.37
C PHE A 131 3.27 -4.99 4.05
N ASP A 132 3.70 -5.78 3.07
CA ASP A 132 5.09 -5.79 2.60
C ASP A 132 5.46 -4.43 2.01
N LEU A 133 4.54 -3.78 1.33
CA LEU A 133 4.73 -2.43 0.81
C LEU A 133 4.86 -1.39 1.94
N GLU A 134 4.01 -1.47 2.96
CA GLU A 134 4.10 -0.60 4.14
C GLU A 134 5.44 -0.78 4.87
N HIS A 135 5.88 -2.03 5.05
CA HIS A 135 7.19 -2.36 5.63
C HIS A 135 8.34 -1.86 4.75
N THR A 136 8.22 -1.95 3.44
CA THR A 136 9.20 -1.43 2.49
C THR A 136 9.31 0.09 2.59
N PHE A 137 8.20 0.81 2.61
CA PHE A 137 8.22 2.27 2.79
C PHE A 137 8.75 2.68 4.17
N ARG A 138 8.43 1.94 5.21
CA ARG A 138 9.02 2.17 6.53
C ARG A 138 10.54 2.00 6.48
N PHE A 139 11.03 0.96 5.84
CA PHE A 139 12.46 0.72 5.67
C PHE A 139 13.13 1.84 4.87
N PHE A 140 12.51 2.31 3.79
CA PHE A 140 13.00 3.45 3.01
C PHE A 140 13.12 4.71 3.88
N LYS A 141 12.07 5.04 4.62
CA LYS A 141 12.03 6.25 5.46
C LYS A 141 12.99 6.18 6.64
N GLN A 142 12.95 5.09 7.38
CA GLN A 142 13.65 4.98 8.67
C GLN A 142 15.10 4.46 8.52
N THR A 143 15.40 3.67 7.50
CA THR A 143 16.68 2.99 7.39
C THR A 143 17.53 3.52 6.22
N LEU A 144 16.93 3.74 5.06
CA LEU A 144 17.62 4.28 3.89
C LEU A 144 17.57 5.81 3.81
N GLY A 145 16.85 6.46 4.71
CA GLY A 145 16.82 7.92 4.79
C GLY A 145 16.06 8.59 3.65
N TRP A 146 15.04 7.96 3.07
CA TRP A 146 14.29 8.51 1.94
C TRP A 146 13.76 9.91 2.19
N THR A 147 13.33 10.20 3.41
CA THR A 147 12.79 11.51 3.79
C THR A 147 13.79 12.38 4.59
N ALA A 148 15.05 11.94 4.72
CA ALA A 148 16.04 12.63 5.52
C ALA A 148 16.59 13.92 4.86
N PRO A 149 16.93 13.94 3.56
CA PRO A 149 17.50 15.14 2.96
C PRO A 149 16.45 16.22 2.69
N LYS A 150 16.82 17.46 2.91
CA LYS A 150 16.02 18.64 2.55
C LYS A 150 16.29 18.99 1.09
N LEU A 151 15.54 18.43 0.19
CA LEU A 151 15.69 18.59 -1.23
C LEU A 151 15.07 19.92 -1.69
N ARG A 152 15.69 20.55 -2.69
CA ARG A 152 15.31 21.90 -3.14
C ARG A 152 14.37 21.89 -4.34
N SER A 153 14.35 20.82 -5.11
CA SER A 153 13.55 20.72 -6.32
C SER A 153 12.91 19.32 -6.44
N PRO A 154 11.82 19.18 -7.18
CA PRO A 154 11.20 17.90 -7.49
C PRO A 154 12.18 16.92 -8.17
N GLU A 155 12.99 17.40 -9.09
CA GLU A 155 13.96 16.57 -9.82
C GLU A 155 15.05 16.02 -8.88
N ALA A 156 15.44 16.78 -7.86
CA ALA A 156 16.35 16.30 -6.84
C ALA A 156 15.66 15.22 -5.95
N ALA A 157 14.39 15.37 -5.69
CA ALA A 157 13.60 14.38 -4.96
C ALA A 157 13.47 13.07 -5.76
N ASP A 158 13.23 13.16 -7.05
CA ASP A 158 13.17 11.99 -7.94
C ASP A 158 14.50 11.26 -7.99
N ARG A 159 15.60 11.98 -8.22
CA ARG A 159 16.95 11.37 -8.22
C ARG A 159 17.27 10.69 -6.89
N TRP A 160 16.92 11.33 -5.77
CA TRP A 160 17.12 10.72 -4.46
C TRP A 160 16.26 9.46 -4.27
N THR A 161 15.01 9.49 -4.71
CA THR A 161 14.12 8.33 -4.68
C THR A 161 14.70 7.16 -5.48
N TRP A 162 15.24 7.42 -6.69
CA TRP A 162 15.93 6.40 -7.48
C TRP A 162 17.13 5.80 -6.76
N ILE A 163 17.96 6.62 -6.10
CA ILE A 163 19.10 6.13 -5.31
C ILE A 163 18.63 5.20 -4.20
N VAL A 164 17.55 5.54 -3.47
CA VAL A 164 16.99 4.71 -2.42
C VAL A 164 16.44 3.39 -2.98
N LEU A 165 15.76 3.43 -4.12
CA LEU A 165 15.25 2.23 -4.80
C LEU A 165 16.40 1.30 -5.25
N VAL A 166 17.47 1.86 -5.83
CA VAL A 166 18.65 1.09 -6.23
C VAL A 166 19.33 0.48 -5.00
N ALA A 167 19.52 1.24 -3.94
CA ALA A 167 20.07 0.72 -2.69
C ALA A 167 19.24 -0.45 -2.11
N TYR A 168 17.93 -0.33 -2.14
CA TYR A 168 17.04 -1.43 -1.73
C TYR A 168 17.19 -2.66 -2.63
N ALA A 169 17.23 -2.46 -3.96
CA ALA A 169 17.42 -3.54 -4.92
C ALA A 169 18.76 -4.26 -4.69
N GLN A 170 19.84 -3.51 -4.45
CA GLN A 170 21.15 -4.08 -4.11
C GLN A 170 21.08 -4.97 -2.88
N LEU A 171 20.40 -4.52 -1.80
CA LEU A 171 20.23 -5.33 -0.60
C LEU A 171 19.45 -6.62 -0.88
N ARG A 172 18.46 -6.57 -1.78
CA ARG A 172 17.71 -7.77 -2.17
C ARG A 172 18.55 -8.75 -3.00
N LEU A 173 19.33 -8.23 -3.93
CA LEU A 173 20.21 -9.03 -4.78
C LEU A 173 21.39 -9.62 -3.98
N ALA A 174 21.89 -8.91 -2.99
CA ALA A 174 22.97 -9.37 -2.14
C ALA A 174 22.60 -10.47 -1.13
N ARG A 175 21.33 -10.86 -1.02
CA ARG A 175 20.87 -11.90 -0.07
C ARG A 175 21.68 -13.19 -0.11
N PRO A 176 21.96 -13.81 -1.28
CA PRO A 176 22.69 -15.07 -1.32
C PRO A 176 24.13 -14.95 -0.81
N LEU A 177 24.69 -13.73 -0.83
CA LEU A 177 26.06 -13.43 -0.41
C LEU A 177 26.14 -12.94 1.03
N ALA A 178 25.00 -12.71 1.68
CA ALA A 178 24.97 -12.12 3.01
C ALA A 178 25.20 -13.16 4.08
N GLU A 179 26.08 -12.83 5.05
CA GLU A 179 26.25 -13.60 6.27
C GLU A 179 25.02 -13.46 7.17
N ASP A 180 24.68 -14.53 7.91
CA ASP A 180 23.62 -14.49 8.92
C ASP A 180 24.10 -13.78 10.20
N LEU A 181 24.10 -12.46 10.17
CA LEU A 181 24.42 -11.61 11.33
C LEU A 181 23.16 -11.33 12.15
N ARG A 182 22.46 -12.39 12.56
CA ARG A 182 21.25 -12.27 13.38
C ARG A 182 21.58 -11.80 14.81
N ARG A 183 20.61 -11.14 15.41
CA ARG A 183 20.64 -10.78 16.82
C ARG A 183 20.26 -12.00 17.68
N PRO A 184 20.65 -12.07 18.97
CA PRO A 184 20.38 -13.23 19.82
C PRO A 184 18.91 -13.67 19.90
N TRP A 185 17.98 -12.73 19.74
CA TRP A 185 16.53 -12.98 19.79
C TRP A 185 15.89 -13.25 18.41
N GLU A 186 16.66 -13.18 17.34
CA GLU A 186 16.16 -13.44 15.98
C GLU A 186 16.29 -14.95 15.67
N ARG A 187 15.22 -15.51 15.10
CA ARG A 187 15.22 -16.90 14.63
C ARG A 187 16.13 -17.06 13.42
N PRO A 188 16.80 -18.22 13.27
CA PRO A 188 17.56 -18.53 12.06
C PRO A 188 16.60 -18.57 10.85
N VAL A 189 17.04 -17.97 9.76
CA VAL A 189 16.32 -18.00 8.48
C VAL A 189 17.30 -18.32 7.35
N PRO A 190 16.90 -19.06 6.32
CA PRO A 190 17.77 -19.33 5.19
C PRO A 190 18.15 -18.01 4.48
N PRO A 191 19.32 -17.93 3.83
CA PRO A 191 19.78 -16.72 3.15
C PRO A 191 18.74 -16.12 2.19
N THR A 192 18.00 -16.97 1.49
CA THR A 192 16.94 -16.56 0.56
C THR A 192 15.78 -15.82 1.24
N ARG A 193 15.60 -15.98 2.55
CA ARG A 193 14.55 -15.34 3.35
C ARG A 193 15.04 -14.15 4.17
N LEU A 194 16.35 -13.82 4.14
CA LEU A 194 16.88 -12.65 4.84
C LEU A 194 16.17 -11.37 4.38
N THR A 195 15.76 -10.55 5.32
CA THR A 195 15.17 -9.24 5.03
C THR A 195 16.25 -8.25 4.60
N PRO A 196 15.92 -7.20 3.81
CA PRO A 196 16.90 -6.16 3.46
C PRO A 196 17.58 -5.52 4.69
N ALA A 197 16.88 -5.43 5.82
CA ALA A 197 17.45 -4.93 7.07
C ALA A 197 18.53 -5.87 7.65
N GLN A 198 18.33 -7.18 7.54
CA GLN A 198 19.33 -8.18 7.97
C GLN A 198 20.55 -8.16 7.04
N VAL A 199 20.34 -8.14 5.72
CA VAL A 199 21.42 -8.03 4.72
C VAL A 199 22.25 -6.76 4.94
N ARG A 200 21.61 -5.63 5.25
CA ARG A 200 22.30 -4.35 5.48
C ARG A 200 23.31 -4.43 6.63
N ARG A 201 23.09 -5.26 7.65
CA ARG A 201 24.02 -5.38 8.79
C ARG A 201 25.40 -5.85 8.36
N GLY A 202 25.47 -6.80 7.41
CA GLY A 202 26.70 -7.35 6.85
C GLY A 202 27.13 -6.74 5.54
N PHE A 203 26.42 -5.74 5.02
CA PHE A 203 26.60 -5.27 3.64
C PHE A 203 28.01 -4.76 3.36
N SER A 204 28.68 -4.13 4.31
CA SER A 204 30.07 -3.69 4.15
C SER A 204 31.03 -4.85 3.87
N ARG A 205 30.83 -6.00 4.54
CA ARG A 205 31.63 -7.21 4.30
C ARG A 205 31.30 -7.82 2.94
N THR A 206 30.01 -8.01 2.66
CA THR A 206 29.54 -8.50 1.36
C THR A 206 30.04 -7.61 0.22
N ARG A 207 30.03 -6.28 0.41
CA ARG A 207 30.53 -5.31 -0.57
C ARG A 207 32.03 -5.48 -0.85
N ALA A 208 32.82 -5.82 0.15
CA ALA A 208 34.25 -6.04 0.00
C ALA A 208 34.59 -7.26 -0.89
N THR A 209 33.69 -8.24 -0.95
CA THR A 209 33.86 -9.47 -1.76
C THR A 209 33.29 -9.32 -3.19
N MET A 210 32.53 -8.28 -3.46
CA MET A 210 31.96 -8.04 -4.79
C MET A 210 33.01 -7.42 -5.73
N PRO A 211 33.09 -7.86 -7.01
CA PRO A 211 33.86 -7.16 -8.00
C PRO A 211 33.31 -5.75 -8.17
N VAL A 212 34.19 -4.78 -8.08
CA VAL A 212 33.83 -3.37 -8.24
C VAL A 212 34.16 -2.97 -9.66
N PRO A 213 33.20 -2.43 -10.44
CA PRO A 213 33.54 -1.78 -11.67
C PRO A 213 34.54 -0.65 -11.38
N ALA A 214 35.46 -0.38 -12.35
CA ALA A 214 36.49 0.63 -12.20
C ALA A 214 35.92 1.89 -11.53
N SER A 215 36.57 2.33 -10.46
CA SER A 215 36.17 3.56 -9.78
C SER A 215 36.28 4.73 -10.75
N ALA A 216 35.27 5.58 -10.77
CA ALA A 216 35.36 6.83 -11.50
C ALA A 216 36.66 7.58 -11.09
N PRO A 217 37.42 8.11 -12.01
CA PRO A 217 38.64 8.83 -11.68
C PRO A 217 38.30 9.96 -10.72
N LYS A 218 39.00 10.01 -9.60
CA LYS A 218 38.85 11.13 -8.65
C LYS A 218 39.42 12.38 -9.35
N PRO A 219 38.77 13.55 -9.20
CA PRO A 219 39.33 14.78 -9.73
C PRO A 219 40.72 14.98 -9.12
N SER A 220 41.69 15.31 -9.94
CA SER A 220 43.10 15.49 -9.56
C SER A 220 43.33 16.66 -8.60
N ARG A 221 42.33 17.55 -8.48
CA ARG A 221 42.35 18.70 -7.59
C ARG A 221 40.98 18.85 -6.94
N PRO A 222 40.89 19.23 -5.63
CA PRO A 222 39.63 19.63 -5.04
C PRO A 222 39.01 20.78 -5.85
N GLY A 223 37.72 20.76 -6.04
CA GLY A 223 37.03 21.90 -6.65
C GLY A 223 37.29 23.19 -5.82
N PRO A 224 37.19 24.38 -6.46
CA PRO A 224 37.53 25.64 -5.83
C PRO A 224 36.76 25.96 -4.53
N GLY A 225 35.86 25.13 -4.14
CA GLY A 225 35.03 25.34 -2.97
C GLY A 225 34.14 26.57 -3.10
N ARG A 226 33.51 26.95 -2.00
CA ARG A 226 32.72 28.16 -1.95
C ARG A 226 33.66 29.36 -1.70
N PRO A 227 33.56 30.43 -2.50
CA PRO A 227 34.40 31.63 -2.27
C PRO A 227 34.26 32.16 -0.83
N PRO A 228 35.38 32.58 -0.21
CA PRO A 228 35.33 33.20 1.11
C PRO A 228 34.30 34.32 1.13
N GLY A 229 33.49 34.39 2.20
CA GLY A 229 32.48 35.46 2.35
C GLY A 229 31.18 35.27 1.57
N SER A 230 31.08 34.31 0.67
CA SER A 230 29.82 34.06 -0.05
C SER A 230 28.76 33.52 0.91
N LYS A 231 27.63 34.21 1.04
CA LYS A 231 26.45 33.77 1.81
C LYS A 231 25.33 33.35 0.89
N ASN A 232 24.50 32.37 1.31
CA ASN A 232 23.30 32.03 0.58
C ASN A 232 22.32 33.19 0.63
N THR A 233 22.14 33.89 -0.47
CA THR A 233 21.20 35.02 -0.57
C THR A 233 19.74 34.54 -0.64
N HIS A 234 19.51 33.35 -1.11
CA HIS A 234 18.18 32.76 -1.18
C HIS A 234 18.10 31.49 -0.33
N ARG A 235 17.26 31.53 0.70
CA ARG A 235 16.93 30.33 1.48
C ARG A 235 16.04 29.44 0.63
N ALA A 236 16.41 28.18 0.46
CA ALA A 236 15.55 27.24 -0.26
C ALA A 236 14.15 27.15 0.42
N PRO A 237 13.07 27.15 -0.38
CA PRO A 237 11.74 26.99 0.18
C PRO A 237 11.65 25.68 0.96
N HIS A 238 11.04 25.74 2.13
CA HIS A 238 10.82 24.58 2.98
C HIS A 238 9.50 23.91 2.56
N HIS A 239 9.57 22.74 1.97
CA HIS A 239 8.38 21.92 1.74
C HIS A 239 8.12 21.08 3.00
N HIS A 240 7.07 21.39 3.73
CA HIS A 240 6.61 20.56 4.84
C HIS A 240 5.80 19.41 4.29
N VAL A 241 6.26 18.17 4.54
CA VAL A 241 5.48 16.97 4.30
C VAL A 241 4.67 16.70 5.57
N GLY A 242 3.36 16.91 5.53
CA GLY A 242 2.45 16.69 6.66
C GLY A 242 1.31 17.71 6.68
N LYS A 243 0.35 17.52 7.59
CA LYS A 243 -0.72 18.51 7.80
C LYS A 243 -0.07 19.87 8.14
N ARG A 244 -0.35 20.85 7.31
CA ARG A 244 0.04 22.23 7.56
C ARG A 244 -0.58 22.65 8.89
N ALA A 245 0.25 22.94 9.90
CA ALA A 245 -0.25 23.64 11.08
C ALA A 245 -0.88 24.95 10.59
N GLU A 246 -2.14 25.18 10.93
CA GLU A 246 -2.81 26.44 10.61
C GLU A 246 -1.95 27.57 11.16
N THR A 247 -1.36 28.33 10.25
CA THR A 247 -0.63 29.55 10.62
C THR A 247 -1.67 30.49 11.19
N LYS A 248 -1.72 30.65 12.52
CA LYS A 248 -2.51 31.72 13.18
C LYS A 248 -2.23 33.00 12.42
N ALA A 249 -3.24 33.55 11.78
CA ALA A 249 -3.17 34.82 11.09
C ALA A 249 -2.64 35.87 12.10
N ARG A 250 -1.48 36.44 11.79
CA ARG A 250 -0.89 37.50 12.57
C ARG A 250 -1.86 38.68 12.50
N LYS A 251 -2.53 38.99 13.61
CA LYS A 251 -3.37 40.20 13.73
C LYS A 251 -2.57 41.40 13.22
N PRO A 252 -3.12 42.24 12.34
CA PRO A 252 -2.47 43.47 11.97
C PRO A 252 -2.34 44.35 13.22
N VAL A 253 -1.12 44.76 13.51
CA VAL A 253 -0.82 45.74 14.53
C VAL A 253 -1.54 47.02 14.11
N GLY A 254 -2.49 47.50 14.94
CA GLY A 254 -3.29 48.68 14.66
C GLY A 254 -2.43 49.88 14.36
N ALA A 255 -2.73 50.55 13.28
CA ALA A 255 -2.22 51.91 13.01
C ALA A 255 -2.71 52.82 14.11
N ALA A 256 -1.75 53.42 14.86
CA ALA A 256 -2.04 54.52 15.77
C ALA A 256 -2.49 55.75 14.95
N CYS A 257 -3.68 56.25 15.24
CA CYS A 257 -4.11 57.56 14.76
C CYS A 257 -3.21 58.66 15.35
N PRO A 258 -2.75 59.63 14.57
CA PRO A 258 -2.21 60.85 15.10
C PRO A 258 -3.36 61.77 15.56
N GLY A 259 -3.31 62.19 16.80
CA GLY A 259 -4.09 63.33 17.34
C GLY A 259 -3.45 64.63 16.98
#